data_c58b38667d64945087621b6ea07c78d2
#
_entry.id   c58b38667d64945087621b6ea07c78d2
#
_cell.length_a   1.000
_cell.length_b   1.000
_cell.length_c   1.000
_cell.angle_alpha   90.00
_cell.angle_beta   90.00
_cell.angle_gamma   90.00
#
_symmetry.space_group_name_H-M   'P 1'
#
loop_
_entity.id
_entity.type
_entity.pdbx_description
1 polymer ?
#
loop_
_entity_poly.entity_id
_entity_poly.type
_entity_poly.pdbx_seq_one_letter_code
_entity_poly.pdbx_strand_id
1 'polypeptide(L)'
;MTGVQTCALPISNIEFYELDPPSNPSRKPWGRPHPDIVPYSARDWGNRVGHWRLMEVMDEFKVRGSISLSVAMLDHHPEIIRACVDRDWEFFSHGIYNTRYSYNMTEAQERAVLEDSIKSVMDATGQRIRGYLAPALTHTARTLDLLAEYGFWYSCDLFQDDQPQPVKVKGDNRLISMPYSLEVNDVITYGVYHQSPRAYADALMRHFDQLLEEGGETGTVMCIPLHAYLVGHPHRIGPFREALRYITSHRDDVWVTTAKEIAEFYMVNHYDQTLADIARRGNARPGTGFNPKGAV
;
A
#
# COMPACT_ATOMS: atom_id res chain seq x y z
N MET A 1 -12.00 -7.85 -18.84
CA MET A 1 -10.76 -8.56 -18.46
C MET A 1 -10.75 -9.90 -19.15
N THR A 2 -9.69 -10.24 -19.84
CA THR A 2 -9.58 -11.48 -20.58
C THR A 2 -9.30 -12.64 -19.64
N GLY A 3 -10.34 -13.22 -19.00
CA GLY A 3 -10.25 -14.47 -18.24
C GLY A 3 -9.69 -14.41 -16.83
N VAL A 4 -9.17 -13.27 -16.34
CA VAL A 4 -8.66 -13.11 -14.97
C VAL A 4 -9.80 -12.71 -14.06
N GLN A 5 -9.98 -13.45 -12.95
CA GLN A 5 -11.06 -13.24 -12.00
C GLN A 5 -10.67 -12.27 -10.87
N THR A 6 -9.40 -12.31 -10.42
CA THR A 6 -8.90 -11.42 -9.36
C THR A 6 -7.44 -11.06 -9.60
N CYS A 7 -6.97 -10.00 -8.96
CA CYS A 7 -5.57 -9.64 -8.93
C CYS A 7 -4.97 -9.97 -7.55
N ALA A 8 -3.74 -10.50 -7.53
CA ALA A 8 -2.96 -10.62 -6.30
C ALA A 8 -1.84 -9.58 -6.31
N LEU A 9 -1.86 -8.69 -5.32
CA LEU A 9 -1.00 -7.52 -5.19
C LEU A 9 -0.16 -7.60 -3.92
N PRO A 10 1.04 -8.17 -3.93
CA PRO A 10 1.97 -8.08 -2.81
C PRO A 10 2.56 -6.67 -2.72
N ILE A 11 2.32 -5.99 -1.60
CA ILE A 11 2.94 -4.71 -1.26
C ILE A 11 3.96 -4.92 -0.14
N SER A 12 5.23 -4.68 -0.43
CA SER A 12 6.28 -4.69 0.59
C SER A 12 6.55 -3.28 1.09
N ASN A 13 6.29 -3.05 2.37
CA ASN A 13 6.60 -1.79 3.03
C ASN A 13 8.08 -1.79 3.43
N ILE A 14 8.87 -0.97 2.75
CA ILE A 14 10.29 -0.75 3.04
C ILE A 14 10.43 0.55 3.80
N GLU A 15 10.49 0.42 5.10
CA GLU A 15 10.38 1.52 6.03
C GLU A 15 11.72 1.85 6.69
N PHE A 16 12.00 3.15 6.84
CA PHE A 16 13.07 3.63 7.69
C PHE A 16 12.51 4.37 8.90
N TYR A 17 12.89 3.90 10.08
CA TYR A 17 12.58 4.53 11.36
C TYR A 17 13.83 5.23 11.89
N GLU A 18 13.67 6.49 12.28
CA GLU A 18 14.74 7.24 12.90
C GLU A 18 14.99 6.72 14.32
N LEU A 19 16.26 6.64 14.75
CA LEU A 19 16.63 6.28 16.12
C LEU A 19 16.18 7.34 17.12
N ASP A 20 16.22 8.60 16.70
CA ASP A 20 15.79 9.76 17.46
C ASP A 20 14.80 10.62 16.63
N PRO A 21 13.56 10.12 16.45
CA PRO A 21 12.59 10.80 15.60
C PRO A 21 12.16 12.13 16.23
N PRO A 22 11.80 13.14 15.40
CA PRO A 22 11.32 14.40 15.90
C PRO A 22 10.07 14.24 16.76
N SER A 23 9.96 15.06 17.81
CA SER A 23 8.77 15.08 18.66
C SER A 23 7.51 15.34 17.84
N ASN A 24 6.51 14.47 17.95
CA ASN A 24 5.22 14.64 17.30
C ASN A 24 4.11 14.79 18.33
N PRO A 25 3.65 16.03 18.60
CA PRO A 25 2.62 16.28 19.60
C PRO A 25 1.25 15.68 19.26
N SER A 26 0.99 15.37 17.99
CA SER A 26 -0.25 14.72 17.54
C SER A 26 -0.28 13.23 17.81
N ARG A 27 0.86 12.63 18.12
CA ARG A 27 1.01 11.23 18.48
C ARG A 27 1.17 11.08 19.99
N LYS A 28 0.07 11.07 20.72
CA LYS A 28 0.10 10.66 22.15
C LYS A 28 0.15 9.12 22.24
N PRO A 29 0.86 8.59 23.20
CA PRO A 29 2.25 8.88 23.47
C PRO A 29 3.09 7.72 22.97
N TRP A 30 4.04 7.92 22.15
CA TRP A 30 5.15 7.02 22.30
C TRP A 30 5.76 7.37 23.66
N GLY A 31 5.26 6.74 24.68
CA GLY A 31 5.79 6.88 26.05
C GLY A 31 7.16 6.23 26.19
N ARG A 32 7.95 6.22 25.13
CA ARG A 32 9.28 5.65 25.08
C ARG A 32 10.30 6.76 25.18
N PRO A 33 11.35 6.55 25.97
CA PRO A 33 12.46 7.50 26.02
C PRO A 33 13.16 7.55 24.67
N HIS A 34 13.66 8.70 24.28
CA HIS A 34 14.65 8.85 23.22
C HIS A 34 16.04 8.47 23.73
N PRO A 35 16.85 7.75 22.92
CA PRO A 35 16.56 7.19 21.60
C PRO A 35 15.56 6.01 21.63
N ASP A 36 14.74 5.88 20.58
CA ASP A 36 13.71 4.82 20.48
C ASP A 36 14.30 3.54 19.86
N ILE A 37 15.06 2.82 20.65
CA ILE A 37 15.89 1.68 20.21
C ILE A 37 15.06 0.54 19.62
N VAL A 38 13.91 0.19 20.21
CA VAL A 38 13.16 -1.01 19.82
C VAL A 38 12.50 -0.86 18.43
N PRO A 39 11.73 0.20 18.13
CA PRO A 39 11.19 0.40 16.79
C PRO A 39 12.29 0.55 15.73
N TYR A 40 13.35 1.30 16.02
CA TYR A 40 14.49 1.45 15.13
C TYR A 40 15.12 0.07 14.81
N SER A 41 15.55 -0.66 15.85
CA SER A 41 16.27 -1.92 15.66
C SER A 41 15.44 -3.00 14.98
N ALA A 42 14.13 -3.07 15.27
CA ALA A 42 13.25 -4.03 14.63
C ALA A 42 13.15 -3.79 13.12
N ARG A 43 12.99 -2.52 12.67
CA ARG A 43 12.94 -2.17 11.25
C ARG A 43 14.29 -2.36 10.59
N ASP A 44 15.37 -1.94 11.24
CA ASP A 44 16.72 -2.12 10.73
C ASP A 44 17.06 -3.61 10.52
N TRP A 45 16.64 -4.49 11.46
CA TRP A 45 16.73 -5.93 11.25
C TRP A 45 15.91 -6.39 10.04
N GLY A 46 14.72 -5.86 9.85
CA GLY A 46 13.89 -6.12 8.68
C GLY A 46 14.62 -5.77 7.38
N ASN A 47 15.24 -4.61 7.34
CA ASN A 47 16.01 -4.14 6.20
C ASN A 47 17.28 -4.97 5.97
N ARG A 48 18.02 -5.31 7.01
CA ARG A 48 19.29 -6.07 6.89
C ARG A 48 19.11 -7.56 6.61
N VAL A 49 18.02 -8.16 7.09
CA VAL A 49 17.85 -9.63 7.09
C VAL A 49 16.50 -10.05 6.51
N GLY A 50 15.41 -9.50 7.05
CA GLY A 50 14.06 -9.95 6.72
C GLY A 50 13.69 -9.77 5.26
N HIS A 51 14.15 -8.68 4.67
CA HIS A 51 13.84 -8.31 3.27
C HIS A 51 14.43 -9.28 2.26
N TRP A 52 15.66 -9.73 2.52
CA TRP A 52 16.32 -10.72 1.66
C TRP A 52 15.59 -12.05 1.66
N ARG A 53 15.11 -12.51 2.81
CA ARG A 53 14.27 -13.73 2.89
C ARG A 53 12.93 -13.56 2.18
N LEU A 54 12.32 -12.38 2.29
CA LEU A 54 11.09 -12.09 1.57
C LEU A 54 11.30 -12.10 0.06
N MET A 55 12.36 -11.46 -0.43
CA MET A 55 12.74 -11.48 -1.85
C MET A 55 12.97 -12.91 -2.35
N GLU A 56 13.72 -13.76 -1.60
CA GLU A 56 13.93 -15.15 -1.97
C GLU A 56 12.62 -15.94 -2.16
N VAL A 57 11.65 -15.72 -1.26
CA VAL A 57 10.34 -16.37 -1.37
C VAL A 57 9.56 -15.82 -2.57
N MET A 58 9.59 -14.52 -2.82
CA MET A 58 8.91 -13.95 -3.98
C MET A 58 9.57 -14.38 -5.30
N ASP A 59 10.90 -14.51 -5.33
CA ASP A 59 11.65 -15.03 -6.49
C ASP A 59 11.28 -16.50 -6.80
N GLU A 60 11.15 -17.35 -5.75
CA GLU A 60 10.74 -18.76 -5.89
C GLU A 60 9.46 -18.91 -6.70
N PHE A 61 8.53 -17.98 -6.50
CA PHE A 61 7.23 -17.99 -7.20
C PHE A 61 7.14 -16.98 -8.34
N LYS A 62 8.23 -16.32 -8.73
CA LYS A 62 8.24 -15.30 -9.80
C LYS A 62 7.20 -14.20 -9.56
N VAL A 63 7.13 -13.71 -8.35
CA VAL A 63 6.23 -12.65 -7.93
C VAL A 63 7.00 -11.34 -7.86
N ARG A 64 6.53 -10.33 -8.59
CA ARG A 64 7.03 -8.95 -8.46
C ARG A 64 6.30 -8.26 -7.31
N GLY A 65 7.01 -7.42 -6.57
CA GLY A 65 6.45 -6.61 -5.50
C GLY A 65 6.16 -5.18 -5.93
N SER A 66 5.19 -4.55 -5.28
CA SER A 66 5.05 -3.11 -5.25
C SER A 66 5.65 -2.60 -3.96
N ILE A 67 6.61 -1.70 -4.05
CA ILE A 67 7.38 -1.21 -2.91
C ILE A 67 6.81 0.11 -2.41
N SER A 68 6.20 0.07 -1.23
CA SER A 68 5.86 1.25 -0.44
C SER A 68 7.14 1.74 0.23
N LEU A 69 7.78 2.77 -0.34
CA LEU A 69 9.14 3.18 -0.02
C LEU A 69 9.20 4.43 0.85
N SER A 70 9.76 4.30 2.06
CA SER A 70 10.32 5.47 2.75
C SER A 70 11.56 5.95 1.98
N VAL A 71 11.53 7.17 1.43
CA VAL A 71 12.56 7.66 0.49
C VAL A 71 13.96 7.67 1.11
N ALA A 72 14.07 7.87 2.43
CA ALA A 72 15.33 7.77 3.17
C ALA A 72 16.06 6.43 2.99
N MET A 73 15.37 5.37 2.58
CA MET A 73 16.00 4.07 2.28
C MET A 73 16.97 4.13 1.10
N LEU A 74 16.83 5.11 0.21
CA LEU A 74 17.76 5.33 -0.90
C LEU A 74 19.19 5.61 -0.40
N ASP A 75 19.30 6.33 0.71
CA ASP A 75 20.59 6.67 1.33
C ASP A 75 21.07 5.61 2.33
N HIS A 76 20.15 5.03 3.10
CA HIS A 76 20.49 4.14 4.20
C HIS A 76 20.71 2.68 3.78
N HIS A 77 19.96 2.20 2.77
CA HIS A 77 20.01 0.82 2.28
C HIS A 77 19.92 0.75 0.74
N PRO A 78 20.83 1.40 0.00
CA PRO A 78 20.80 1.43 -1.47
C PRO A 78 20.91 0.04 -2.11
N GLU A 79 21.47 -0.95 -1.40
CA GLU A 79 21.57 -2.34 -1.85
C GLU A 79 20.18 -3.00 -2.00
N ILE A 80 19.24 -2.69 -1.11
CA ILE A 80 17.86 -3.18 -1.21
C ILE A 80 17.18 -2.59 -2.44
N ILE A 81 17.38 -1.29 -2.66
CA ILE A 81 16.79 -0.59 -3.81
C ILE A 81 17.29 -1.21 -5.12
N ARG A 82 18.61 -1.42 -5.24
CA ARG A 82 19.18 -2.09 -6.43
C ARG A 82 18.58 -3.47 -6.62
N ALA A 83 18.48 -4.26 -5.55
CA ALA A 83 17.90 -5.60 -5.62
C ALA A 83 16.42 -5.61 -6.06
N CYS A 84 15.63 -4.59 -5.69
CA CYS A 84 14.26 -4.41 -6.19
C CYS A 84 14.24 -3.98 -7.66
N VAL A 85 15.13 -3.06 -8.09
CA VAL A 85 15.25 -2.64 -9.50
C VAL A 85 15.62 -3.83 -10.39
N ASP A 86 16.58 -4.67 -9.97
CA ASP A 86 17.02 -5.86 -10.71
C ASP A 86 15.90 -6.89 -10.90
N ARG A 87 14.86 -6.84 -10.06
CA ARG A 87 13.66 -7.72 -10.12
C ARG A 87 12.48 -7.09 -10.85
N ASP A 88 12.65 -5.91 -11.41
CA ASP A 88 11.55 -5.13 -12.04
C ASP A 88 10.37 -4.91 -11.08
N TRP A 89 10.67 -4.63 -9.79
CA TRP A 89 9.66 -4.29 -8.82
C TRP A 89 9.28 -2.82 -8.95
N GLU A 90 8.02 -2.51 -8.72
CA GLU A 90 7.51 -1.15 -8.72
C GLU A 90 7.91 -0.42 -7.43
N PHE A 91 8.15 0.91 -7.54
CA PHE A 91 8.26 1.81 -6.40
C PHE A 91 7.13 2.82 -6.37
N PHE A 92 6.61 3.06 -5.16
CA PHE A 92 5.70 4.16 -4.88
C PHE A 92 6.03 4.79 -3.52
N SER A 93 5.53 6.03 -3.28
CA SER A 93 5.95 6.81 -2.11
C SER A 93 5.31 6.35 -0.81
N HIS A 94 6.13 6.24 0.24
CA HIS A 94 5.71 6.12 1.64
C HIS A 94 6.28 7.30 2.47
N GLY A 95 6.29 8.49 1.90
CA GLY A 95 6.94 9.66 2.51
C GLY A 95 8.47 9.53 2.60
N ILE A 96 9.09 10.42 3.38
CA ILE A 96 10.55 10.43 3.51
C ILE A 96 11.02 9.43 4.58
N TYR A 97 10.47 9.55 5.80
CA TYR A 97 10.69 8.64 6.92
C TYR A 97 9.36 8.15 7.45
N ASN A 98 9.27 6.90 7.88
CA ASN A 98 8.02 6.39 8.45
C ASN A 98 7.68 6.96 9.84
N THR A 99 8.57 7.73 10.41
CA THR A 99 8.40 8.47 11.66
C THR A 99 7.86 9.89 11.47
N ARG A 100 7.78 10.38 10.22
CA ARG A 100 7.33 11.74 9.88
C ARG A 100 5.98 11.70 9.18
N TYR A 101 4.94 12.07 9.92
CA TYR A 101 3.56 12.00 9.46
C TYR A 101 3.10 13.28 8.78
N SER A 102 2.08 13.15 7.91
CA SER A 102 1.49 14.28 7.21
C SER A 102 0.61 15.19 8.08
N TYR A 103 0.36 14.83 9.33
CA TYR A 103 -0.42 15.67 10.25
C TYR A 103 0.14 17.08 10.35
N ASN A 104 -0.77 18.06 10.20
CA ASN A 104 -0.44 19.47 10.36
C ASN A 104 0.65 20.02 9.44
N MET A 105 1.05 19.28 8.40
CA MET A 105 1.92 19.83 7.38
C MET A 105 1.24 21.03 6.69
N THR A 106 2.00 22.08 6.46
CA THR A 106 1.60 23.13 5.55
C THR A 106 1.58 22.60 4.12
N GLU A 107 0.87 23.26 3.23
CA GLU A 107 0.85 22.87 1.81
C GLU A 107 2.27 22.84 1.21
N ALA A 108 3.10 23.83 1.54
CA ALA A 108 4.48 23.90 1.07
C ALA A 108 5.32 22.69 1.53
N GLN A 109 5.10 22.22 2.76
CA GLN A 109 5.78 21.02 3.28
C GLN A 109 5.32 19.74 2.57
N GLU A 110 4.00 19.58 2.35
CA GLU A 110 3.48 18.44 1.60
C GLU A 110 4.00 18.41 0.17
N ARG A 111 3.98 19.56 -0.54
CA ARG A 111 4.55 19.69 -1.88
C ARG A 111 6.02 19.31 -1.91
N ALA A 112 6.81 19.81 -0.98
CA ALA A 112 8.24 19.49 -0.87
C ALA A 112 8.47 17.98 -0.68
N VAL A 113 7.66 17.29 0.16
CA VAL A 113 7.75 15.84 0.35
C VAL A 113 7.44 15.09 -0.95
N LEU A 114 6.42 15.51 -1.69
CA LEU A 114 6.05 14.86 -2.97
C LEU A 114 7.12 15.10 -4.05
N GLU A 115 7.60 16.33 -4.19
CA GLU A 115 8.64 16.69 -5.16
C GLU A 115 9.95 15.94 -4.88
N ASP A 116 10.38 15.91 -3.62
CA ASP A 116 11.58 15.20 -3.21
C ASP A 116 11.44 13.68 -3.43
N SER A 117 10.28 13.10 -3.08
CA SER A 117 10.01 11.69 -3.34
C SER A 117 10.06 11.35 -4.84
N ILE A 118 9.41 12.15 -5.68
CA ILE A 118 9.37 11.92 -7.13
C ILE A 118 10.79 12.01 -7.71
N LYS A 119 11.53 13.06 -7.34
CA LYS A 119 12.88 13.30 -7.85
C LYS A 119 13.85 12.22 -7.40
N SER A 120 13.91 11.95 -6.09
CA SER A 120 14.90 11.03 -5.52
C SER A 120 14.70 9.60 -6.01
N VAL A 121 13.45 9.12 -6.11
CA VAL A 121 13.18 7.79 -6.64
C VAL A 121 13.49 7.72 -8.13
N MET A 122 13.15 8.74 -8.92
CA MET A 122 13.51 8.79 -10.34
C MET A 122 15.02 8.76 -10.54
N ASP A 123 15.77 9.54 -9.79
CA ASP A 123 17.23 9.61 -9.89
C ASP A 123 17.90 8.28 -9.52
N ALA A 124 17.38 7.58 -8.50
CA ALA A 124 17.96 6.34 -8.01
C ALA A 124 17.53 5.08 -8.79
N THR A 125 16.34 5.06 -9.38
CA THR A 125 15.74 3.85 -9.95
C THR A 125 15.37 3.97 -11.43
N GLY A 126 15.31 5.18 -11.97
CA GLY A 126 14.76 5.45 -13.30
C GLY A 126 13.23 5.35 -13.37
N GLN A 127 12.55 5.09 -12.26
CA GLN A 127 11.09 4.93 -12.22
C GLN A 127 10.41 6.22 -11.74
N ARG A 128 9.41 6.66 -12.48
CA ARG A 128 8.48 7.66 -11.98
C ARG A 128 7.43 6.98 -11.10
N ILE A 129 7.40 7.35 -9.81
CA ILE A 129 6.39 6.86 -8.88
C ILE A 129 4.99 7.34 -9.28
N ARG A 130 4.00 6.44 -9.16
CA ARG A 130 2.60 6.70 -9.51
C ARG A 130 1.64 6.42 -8.36
N GLY A 131 2.11 5.84 -7.28
CA GLY A 131 1.33 5.47 -6.12
C GLY A 131 1.81 6.14 -4.84
N TYR A 132 0.90 6.17 -3.86
CA TYR A 132 1.14 6.75 -2.56
C TYR A 132 0.49 5.91 -1.46
N LEU A 133 1.20 5.74 -0.36
CA LEU A 133 0.71 5.28 0.94
C LEU A 133 1.33 6.19 2.01
N ALA A 134 0.50 6.86 2.77
CA ALA A 134 0.99 7.78 3.78
C ALA A 134 1.63 7.05 4.98
N PRO A 135 2.74 7.54 5.54
CA PRO A 135 3.25 7.07 6.82
C PRO A 135 2.14 7.08 7.88
N ALA A 136 1.89 5.91 8.49
CA ALA A 136 0.81 5.71 9.45
C ALA A 136 -0.58 6.15 8.94
N LEU A 137 -0.82 6.10 7.62
CA LEU A 137 -2.10 6.44 6.98
C LEU A 137 -2.59 7.85 7.29
N THR A 138 -1.67 8.81 7.37
CA THR A 138 -1.96 10.18 7.80
C THR A 138 -2.05 11.14 6.64
N HIS A 139 -3.13 11.93 6.60
CA HIS A 139 -3.40 12.92 5.57
C HIS A 139 -3.62 14.31 6.15
N THR A 140 -3.43 15.33 5.32
CA THR A 140 -4.10 16.62 5.46
C THR A 140 -5.37 16.64 4.58
N ALA A 141 -6.17 17.68 4.71
CA ALA A 141 -7.36 17.84 3.84
C ALA A 141 -7.01 18.04 2.33
N ARG A 142 -5.72 18.25 2.01
CA ARG A 142 -5.23 18.54 0.65
C ARG A 142 -4.53 17.35 -0.01
N THR A 143 -4.13 16.35 0.75
CA THR A 143 -3.23 15.27 0.28
C THR A 143 -3.70 14.65 -1.03
N LEU A 144 -4.97 14.26 -1.13
CA LEU A 144 -5.49 13.61 -2.35
C LEU A 144 -5.50 14.55 -3.56
N ASP A 145 -5.82 15.83 -3.36
CA ASP A 145 -5.76 16.85 -4.42
C ASP A 145 -4.32 17.05 -4.92
N LEU A 146 -3.36 17.13 -3.99
CA LEU A 146 -1.95 17.27 -4.33
C LEU A 146 -1.41 16.04 -5.05
N LEU A 147 -1.74 14.84 -4.61
CA LEU A 147 -1.38 13.60 -5.31
C LEU A 147 -1.83 13.64 -6.77
N ALA A 148 -3.08 13.99 -7.01
CA ALA A 148 -3.63 14.09 -8.35
C ALA A 148 -2.93 15.18 -9.18
N GLU A 149 -2.65 16.36 -8.60
CA GLU A 149 -1.92 17.47 -9.23
C GLU A 149 -0.50 17.06 -9.66
N TYR A 150 0.21 16.30 -8.81
CA TYR A 150 1.56 15.79 -9.12
C TYR A 150 1.57 14.56 -10.04
N GLY A 151 0.41 14.12 -10.49
CA GLY A 151 0.24 13.04 -11.47
C GLY A 151 0.44 11.64 -10.87
N PHE A 152 0.15 11.47 -9.59
CA PHE A 152 -0.06 10.15 -9.03
C PHE A 152 -1.35 9.55 -9.59
N TRP A 153 -1.37 8.23 -9.74
CA TRP A 153 -2.51 7.50 -10.27
C TRP A 153 -3.37 6.90 -9.16
N TYR A 154 -2.73 6.50 -8.04
CA TYR A 154 -3.43 5.83 -6.96
C TYR A 154 -2.90 6.19 -5.57
N SER A 155 -3.81 6.09 -4.59
CA SER A 155 -3.50 6.07 -3.15
C SER A 155 -3.99 4.77 -2.55
N CYS A 156 -3.18 4.17 -1.67
CA CYS A 156 -3.50 2.97 -0.90
C CYS A 156 -4.07 3.29 0.50
N ASP A 157 -4.40 4.56 0.79
CA ASP A 157 -4.78 4.99 2.14
C ASP A 157 -6.27 4.81 2.47
N LEU A 158 -7.09 4.45 1.48
CA LEU A 158 -8.53 4.31 1.64
C LEU A 158 -8.93 2.83 1.54
N PHE A 159 -9.48 2.27 2.63
CA PHE A 159 -9.84 0.85 2.74
C PHE A 159 -11.34 0.66 2.51
N GLN A 160 -11.85 1.10 1.37
CA GLN A 160 -13.28 1.28 1.18
C GLN A 160 -13.93 0.27 0.22
N ASP A 161 -13.12 -0.51 -0.51
CA ASP A 161 -13.62 -1.41 -1.54
C ASP A 161 -12.56 -2.47 -1.89
N ASP A 162 -13.00 -3.61 -2.39
CA ASP A 162 -12.13 -4.65 -2.95
C ASP A 162 -11.80 -4.40 -4.42
N GLN A 163 -12.30 -3.31 -4.99
CA GLN A 163 -12.01 -2.84 -6.35
C GLN A 163 -11.38 -1.46 -6.32
N PRO A 164 -10.53 -1.11 -7.30
CA PRO A 164 -10.11 0.28 -7.48
C PRO A 164 -11.33 1.18 -7.71
N GLN A 165 -11.35 2.33 -7.05
CA GLN A 165 -12.45 3.29 -7.15
C GLN A 165 -11.95 4.69 -7.47
N PRO A 166 -12.63 5.47 -8.33
CA PRO A 166 -12.31 6.86 -8.55
C PRO A 166 -12.43 7.68 -7.26
N VAL A 167 -11.43 8.51 -7.00
CA VAL A 167 -11.43 9.45 -5.88
C VAL A 167 -11.76 10.84 -6.39
N LYS A 168 -12.66 11.52 -5.69
CA LYS A 168 -13.00 12.91 -6.03
C LYS A 168 -11.84 13.83 -5.65
N VAL A 169 -11.26 14.47 -6.64
CA VAL A 169 -10.16 15.44 -6.52
C VAL A 169 -10.51 16.72 -7.27
N LYS A 170 -9.76 17.81 -7.05
CA LYS A 170 -9.98 19.10 -7.71
C LYS A 170 -9.59 19.07 -9.18
N GLY A 171 -10.31 19.88 -9.97
CA GLY A 171 -10.07 20.02 -11.41
C GLY A 171 -10.39 18.75 -12.20
N ASP A 172 -9.71 18.60 -13.35
CA ASP A 172 -9.87 17.46 -14.25
C ASP A 172 -8.85 16.34 -13.99
N ASN A 173 -8.18 16.39 -12.85
CA ASN A 173 -7.21 15.38 -12.45
C ASN A 173 -7.91 14.06 -12.11
N ARG A 174 -7.16 12.96 -12.25
CA ARG A 174 -7.62 11.60 -11.98
C ARG A 174 -6.80 10.98 -10.85
N LEU A 175 -7.48 10.34 -9.92
CA LEU A 175 -6.88 9.55 -8.86
C LEU A 175 -7.80 8.38 -8.54
N ILE A 176 -7.24 7.22 -8.21
CA ILE A 176 -8.01 6.09 -7.71
C ILE A 176 -7.59 5.71 -6.30
N SER A 177 -8.54 5.18 -5.54
CA SER A 177 -8.27 4.38 -4.37
C SER A 177 -7.87 2.98 -4.84
N MET A 178 -6.67 2.54 -4.52
CA MET A 178 -6.22 1.17 -4.74
C MET A 178 -6.57 0.33 -3.50
N PRO A 179 -7.19 -0.84 -3.66
CA PRO A 179 -7.44 -1.71 -2.52
C PRO A 179 -6.18 -1.98 -1.71
N TYR A 180 -6.25 -1.73 -0.41
CA TYR A 180 -5.21 -2.04 0.57
C TYR A 180 -5.88 -2.67 1.78
N SER A 181 -5.41 -3.83 2.24
CA SER A 181 -6.05 -4.53 3.34
C SER A 181 -5.42 -4.19 4.68
N LEU A 182 -6.25 -3.95 5.70
CA LEU A 182 -5.83 -3.99 7.09
C LEU A 182 -5.99 -5.40 7.68
N GLU A 183 -7.00 -6.17 7.26
CA GLU A 183 -7.34 -7.46 7.85
C GLU A 183 -6.27 -8.54 7.60
N VAL A 184 -5.67 -8.55 6.41
CA VAL A 184 -4.56 -9.44 6.07
C VAL A 184 -3.20 -8.72 6.04
N ASN A 185 -3.11 -7.56 6.69
CA ASN A 185 -1.86 -6.85 6.91
C ASN A 185 -1.09 -7.50 8.06
N ASP A 186 0.16 -7.86 7.82
CA ASP A 186 0.98 -8.57 8.82
C ASP A 186 1.25 -7.74 10.09
N VAL A 187 1.28 -6.39 10.00
CA VAL A 187 1.37 -5.51 11.20
C VAL A 187 0.14 -5.67 12.08
N ILE A 188 -1.04 -5.67 11.50
CA ILE A 188 -2.29 -5.81 12.25
C ILE A 188 -2.42 -7.24 12.78
N THR A 189 -2.17 -8.21 11.92
CA THR A 189 -2.31 -9.64 12.24
C THR A 189 -1.36 -10.07 13.36
N TYR A 190 -0.09 -9.71 13.28
CA TYR A 190 0.90 -10.08 14.30
C TYR A 190 0.95 -9.11 15.47
N GLY A 191 0.78 -7.81 15.22
CA GLY A 191 0.96 -6.77 16.22
C GLY A 191 -0.27 -6.44 17.03
N VAL A 192 -1.47 -6.56 16.45
CA VAL A 192 -2.75 -6.23 17.10
C VAL A 192 -3.52 -7.50 17.46
N TYR A 193 -3.73 -8.39 16.50
CA TYR A 193 -4.51 -9.63 16.72
C TYR A 193 -3.69 -10.76 17.33
N HIS A 194 -2.35 -10.62 17.42
CA HIS A 194 -1.43 -11.62 17.97
C HIS A 194 -1.63 -13.03 17.39
N GLN A 195 -1.97 -13.11 16.11
CA GLN A 195 -2.19 -14.39 15.44
C GLN A 195 -0.87 -15.15 15.25
N SER A 196 -0.99 -16.48 15.23
CA SER A 196 0.14 -17.33 14.89
C SER A 196 0.52 -17.21 13.40
N PRO A 197 1.76 -17.56 13.02
CA PRO A 197 2.16 -17.56 11.61
C PRO A 197 1.30 -18.48 10.74
N ARG A 198 0.80 -19.57 11.29
CA ARG A 198 -0.11 -20.47 10.59
C ARG A 198 -1.48 -19.84 10.37
N ALA A 199 -2.05 -19.20 11.40
CA ALA A 199 -3.34 -18.51 11.29
C ALA A 199 -3.28 -17.38 10.25
N TYR A 200 -2.16 -16.67 10.15
CA TYR A 200 -1.97 -15.65 9.11
C TYR A 200 -1.96 -16.26 7.70
N ALA A 201 -1.22 -17.35 7.49
CA ALA A 201 -1.21 -18.04 6.20
C ALA A 201 -2.60 -18.57 5.82
N ASP A 202 -3.32 -19.15 6.78
CA ASP A 202 -4.69 -19.64 6.57
C ASP A 202 -5.65 -18.47 6.26
N ALA A 203 -5.49 -17.31 6.90
CA ALA A 203 -6.28 -16.11 6.61
C ALA A 203 -6.02 -15.61 5.18
N LEU A 204 -4.76 -15.56 4.74
CA LEU A 204 -4.40 -15.19 3.36
C LEU A 204 -5.06 -16.12 2.34
N MET A 205 -5.00 -17.43 2.53
CA MET A 205 -5.58 -18.41 1.60
C MET A 205 -7.11 -18.29 1.53
N ARG A 206 -7.78 -18.15 2.68
CA ARG A 206 -9.26 -18.01 2.71
C ARG A 206 -9.72 -16.67 2.11
N HIS A 207 -9.00 -15.59 2.39
CA HIS A 207 -9.28 -14.28 1.80
C HIS A 207 -9.14 -14.35 0.28
N PHE A 208 -8.10 -15.04 -0.19
CA PHE A 208 -7.87 -15.28 -1.60
C PHE A 208 -9.03 -16.08 -2.24
N ASP A 209 -9.43 -17.21 -1.62
CA ASP A 209 -10.50 -18.06 -2.16
C ASP A 209 -11.81 -17.29 -2.33
N GLN A 210 -12.19 -16.48 -1.34
CA GLN A 210 -13.40 -15.68 -1.39
C GLN A 210 -13.34 -14.63 -2.52
N LEU A 211 -12.22 -13.88 -2.62
CA LEU A 211 -12.07 -12.89 -3.67
C LEU A 211 -11.96 -13.51 -5.06
N LEU A 212 -11.42 -14.72 -5.18
CA LEU A 212 -11.39 -15.46 -6.44
C LEU A 212 -12.80 -15.85 -6.88
N GLU A 213 -13.62 -16.36 -5.95
CA GLU A 213 -15.02 -16.70 -6.22
C GLU A 213 -15.82 -15.49 -6.69
N GLU A 214 -15.74 -14.37 -5.95
CA GLU A 214 -16.46 -13.12 -6.27
C GLU A 214 -15.91 -12.42 -7.53
N GLY A 215 -14.63 -12.58 -7.79
CA GLY A 215 -13.92 -11.93 -8.88
C GLY A 215 -14.41 -12.32 -10.27
N GLY A 216 -15.05 -13.49 -10.39
CA GLY A 216 -15.69 -13.92 -11.63
C GLY A 216 -16.80 -12.97 -12.12
N GLU A 217 -17.46 -12.28 -11.19
CA GLU A 217 -18.54 -11.31 -11.47
C GLU A 217 -18.07 -9.85 -11.38
N THR A 218 -17.20 -9.53 -10.43
CA THR A 218 -16.92 -8.14 -10.05
C THR A 218 -15.48 -7.67 -10.30
N GLY A 219 -14.52 -8.57 -10.47
CA GLY A 219 -13.11 -8.23 -10.68
C GLY A 219 -12.46 -7.61 -9.45
N THR A 220 -12.03 -8.43 -8.48
CA THR A 220 -11.47 -8.01 -7.19
C THR A 220 -9.95 -7.84 -7.21
N VAL A 221 -9.40 -7.16 -6.21
CA VAL A 221 -7.96 -7.01 -5.97
C VAL A 221 -7.64 -7.43 -4.53
N MET A 222 -6.91 -8.52 -4.37
CA MET A 222 -6.35 -8.93 -3.09
C MET A 222 -5.03 -8.21 -2.84
N CYS A 223 -5.00 -7.26 -1.94
CA CYS A 223 -3.74 -6.69 -1.45
C CYS A 223 -3.16 -7.54 -0.33
N ILE A 224 -1.86 -7.80 -0.37
CA ILE A 224 -1.09 -8.52 0.66
C ILE A 224 -0.02 -7.57 1.21
N PRO A 225 -0.35 -6.76 2.24
CA PRO A 225 0.62 -5.84 2.84
C PRO A 225 1.62 -6.60 3.72
N LEU A 226 2.90 -6.40 3.44
CA LEU A 226 4.00 -7.12 4.05
C LEU A 226 5.03 -6.16 4.64
N HIS A 227 5.55 -6.50 5.81
CA HIS A 227 6.65 -5.78 6.46
C HIS A 227 7.77 -6.78 6.77
N ALA A 228 8.93 -6.57 6.18
CA ALA A 228 10.05 -7.49 6.28
C ALA A 228 10.51 -7.75 7.72
N TYR A 229 10.34 -6.77 8.62
CA TYR A 229 10.63 -6.91 10.05
C TYR A 229 9.58 -7.76 10.81
N LEU A 230 8.53 -8.21 10.14
CA LEU A 230 7.52 -9.13 10.66
C LEU A 230 7.53 -10.45 9.91
N VAL A 231 7.06 -10.46 8.67
CA VAL A 231 6.94 -11.69 7.87
C VAL A 231 8.30 -12.35 7.59
N GLY A 232 9.38 -11.56 7.50
CA GLY A 232 10.75 -12.05 7.23
C GLY A 232 11.41 -12.85 8.37
N HIS A 233 10.75 -12.96 9.54
CA HIS A 233 11.29 -13.77 10.65
C HIS A 233 11.33 -15.27 10.31
N PRO A 234 12.34 -16.02 10.79
CA PRO A 234 12.52 -17.45 10.48
C PRO A 234 11.27 -18.30 10.76
N HIS A 235 10.53 -18.01 11.83
CA HIS A 235 9.33 -18.77 12.22
C HIS A 235 8.06 -18.33 11.47
N ARG A 236 8.11 -17.24 10.66
CA ARG A 236 6.97 -16.68 9.93
C ARG A 236 7.06 -16.86 8.43
N ILE A 237 8.27 -16.86 7.89
CA ILE A 237 8.48 -16.89 6.43
C ILE A 237 8.02 -18.21 5.79
N GLY A 238 8.10 -19.35 6.52
CA GLY A 238 7.65 -20.64 6.02
C GLY A 238 6.14 -20.69 5.73
N PRO A 239 5.27 -20.39 6.70
CA PRO A 239 3.83 -20.29 6.48
C PRO A 239 3.45 -19.29 5.39
N PHE A 240 4.11 -18.13 5.32
CA PHE A 240 3.89 -17.16 4.22
C PHE A 240 4.25 -17.77 2.85
N ARG A 241 5.37 -18.50 2.74
CA ARG A 241 5.75 -19.22 1.51
C ARG A 241 4.66 -20.22 1.08
N GLU A 242 4.03 -20.92 2.03
CA GLU A 242 2.91 -21.83 1.72
C GLU A 242 1.71 -21.09 1.15
N ALA A 243 1.32 -19.97 1.75
CA ALA A 243 0.22 -19.15 1.25
C ALA A 243 0.52 -18.59 -0.15
N LEU A 244 1.74 -18.09 -0.38
CA LEU A 244 2.13 -17.56 -1.68
C LEU A 244 2.17 -18.65 -2.76
N ARG A 245 2.63 -19.87 -2.42
CA ARG A 245 2.57 -21.04 -3.30
C ARG A 245 1.13 -21.36 -3.68
N TYR A 246 0.22 -21.33 -2.71
CA TYR A 246 -1.20 -21.58 -2.94
C TYR A 246 -1.79 -20.56 -3.92
N ILE A 247 -1.64 -19.29 -3.64
CA ILE A 247 -2.14 -18.19 -4.50
C ILE A 247 -1.57 -18.31 -5.92
N THR A 248 -0.27 -18.54 -6.04
CA THR A 248 0.40 -18.60 -7.34
C THR A 248 0.12 -19.90 -8.11
N SER A 249 -0.44 -20.93 -7.48
CA SER A 249 -0.91 -22.12 -8.19
C SER A 249 -2.17 -21.88 -9.03
N HIS A 250 -2.85 -20.73 -8.82
CA HIS A 250 -4.05 -20.32 -9.56
C HIS A 250 -3.76 -19.26 -10.66
N ARG A 251 -2.55 -19.24 -11.23
CA ARG A 251 -2.14 -18.20 -12.21
C ARG A 251 -2.99 -18.12 -13.47
N ASP A 252 -3.71 -19.16 -13.81
CA ASP A 252 -4.60 -19.15 -14.96
C ASP A 252 -5.84 -18.26 -14.73
N ASP A 253 -6.22 -18.09 -13.46
CA ASP A 253 -7.39 -17.30 -13.02
C ASP A 253 -7.01 -16.00 -12.32
N VAL A 254 -5.72 -15.84 -11.95
CA VAL A 254 -5.22 -14.72 -11.12
C VAL A 254 -4.10 -13.97 -11.80
N TRP A 255 -4.28 -12.66 -11.88
CA TRP A 255 -3.21 -11.77 -12.32
C TRP A 255 -2.35 -11.33 -11.12
N VAL A 256 -1.24 -12.04 -10.89
CA VAL A 256 -0.24 -11.67 -9.89
C VAL A 256 0.63 -10.55 -10.45
N THR A 257 0.45 -9.33 -9.96
CA THR A 257 1.02 -8.14 -10.58
C THR A 257 1.30 -7.00 -9.60
N THR A 258 1.69 -5.82 -10.11
CA THR A 258 2.01 -4.62 -9.32
C THR A 258 0.81 -3.65 -9.26
N ALA A 259 0.82 -2.77 -8.26
CA ALA A 259 -0.22 -1.76 -8.10
C ALA A 259 -0.30 -0.80 -9.30
N LYS A 260 0.84 -0.44 -9.88
CA LYS A 260 0.91 0.41 -11.05
C LYS A 260 0.22 -0.23 -12.27
N GLU A 261 0.45 -1.51 -12.51
CA GLU A 261 -0.17 -2.23 -13.64
C GLU A 261 -1.68 -2.34 -13.46
N ILE A 262 -2.16 -2.59 -12.22
CA ILE A 262 -3.59 -2.57 -11.91
C ILE A 262 -4.16 -1.16 -12.12
N ALA A 263 -3.48 -0.13 -11.63
CA ALA A 263 -3.94 1.26 -11.77
C ALA A 263 -4.01 1.67 -13.25
N GLU A 264 -3.00 1.36 -14.03
CA GLU A 264 -2.97 1.64 -15.47
C GLU A 264 -4.13 0.94 -16.19
N PHE A 265 -4.32 -0.34 -15.93
CA PHE A 265 -5.41 -1.11 -16.50
C PHE A 265 -6.79 -0.50 -16.15
N TYR A 266 -6.99 -0.15 -14.89
CA TYR A 266 -8.25 0.44 -14.42
C TYR A 266 -8.50 1.82 -15.04
N MET A 267 -7.47 2.68 -15.06
CA MET A 267 -7.57 4.02 -15.64
C MET A 267 -7.95 4.00 -17.13
N VAL A 268 -7.42 3.04 -17.87
CA VAL A 268 -7.67 2.92 -19.32
C VAL A 268 -9.04 2.29 -19.61
N ASN A 269 -9.44 1.29 -18.84
CA ASN A 269 -10.57 0.44 -19.22
C ASN A 269 -11.86 0.69 -18.43
N HIS A 270 -11.77 1.24 -17.20
CA HIS A 270 -12.91 1.27 -16.28
C HIS A 270 -13.21 2.64 -15.68
N TYR A 271 -12.24 3.53 -15.56
CA TYR A 271 -12.35 4.78 -14.82
C TYR A 271 -13.57 5.63 -15.25
N ASP A 272 -13.67 5.92 -16.54
CA ASP A 272 -14.73 6.81 -17.06
C ASP A 272 -16.12 6.17 -16.96
N GLN A 273 -16.22 4.84 -17.18
CA GLN A 273 -17.47 4.11 -17.01
C GLN A 273 -17.93 4.12 -15.55
N THR A 274 -17.00 3.88 -14.61
CA THR A 274 -17.30 3.89 -13.17
C THR A 274 -17.78 5.27 -12.72
N LEU A 275 -17.16 6.35 -13.19
CA LEU A 275 -17.63 7.71 -12.91
C LEU A 275 -19.05 7.95 -13.43
N ALA A 276 -19.35 7.50 -14.66
CA ALA A 276 -20.69 7.62 -15.24
C ALA A 276 -21.73 6.84 -14.43
N ASP A 277 -21.37 5.65 -13.93
CA ASP A 277 -22.25 4.83 -13.09
C ASP A 277 -22.50 5.45 -11.71
N ILE A 278 -21.47 6.03 -11.10
CA ILE A 278 -21.57 6.78 -9.84
C ILE A 278 -22.52 7.99 -10.03
N ALA A 279 -22.35 8.74 -11.11
CA ALA A 279 -23.20 9.89 -11.42
C ALA A 279 -24.68 9.47 -11.63
N ARG A 280 -24.92 8.36 -12.36
CA ARG A 280 -26.27 7.82 -12.57
C ARG A 280 -26.93 7.40 -11.23
N ARG A 281 -26.23 6.72 -10.37
CA ARG A 281 -26.71 6.29 -9.04
C ARG A 281 -26.96 7.49 -8.12
N GLY A 282 -26.11 8.52 -8.16
CA GLY A 282 -26.28 9.77 -7.42
C GLY A 282 -27.54 10.52 -7.81
N ASN A 283 -27.88 10.55 -9.11
CA ASN A 283 -29.07 11.18 -9.64
C ASN A 283 -30.36 10.35 -9.43
N ALA A 284 -30.24 9.03 -9.26
CA ALA A 284 -31.35 8.11 -9.05
C ALA A 284 -31.81 7.99 -7.59
N ARG A 285 -31.07 8.52 -6.62
CA ARG A 285 -31.51 8.56 -5.23
C ARG A 285 -32.64 9.60 -5.12
N PRO A 286 -33.93 9.20 -4.84
CA PRO A 286 -34.94 10.16 -4.42
C PRO A 286 -34.39 10.85 -3.20
N GLY A 287 -34.45 12.17 -3.18
CA GLY A 287 -33.95 12.96 -2.06
C GLY A 287 -34.55 12.46 -0.74
N THR A 288 -33.83 11.55 -0.08
CA THR A 288 -34.03 11.35 1.34
C THR A 288 -33.43 12.61 1.96
N GLY A 289 -34.31 13.61 2.12
CA GLY A 289 -33.98 14.86 2.78
C GLY A 289 -33.50 14.57 4.18
N PHE A 290 -32.19 14.27 4.32
CA PHE A 290 -31.54 14.41 5.60
C PHE A 290 -31.56 15.90 5.94
N ASN A 291 -32.51 16.28 6.77
CA ASN A 291 -32.59 17.63 7.32
C ASN A 291 -31.68 17.69 8.58
N PRO A 292 -30.51 18.28 8.49
CA PRO A 292 -29.60 18.36 9.67
C PRO A 292 -30.10 19.32 10.75
N LYS A 293 -31.26 19.98 10.55
CA LYS A 293 -31.87 20.93 11.50
C LYS A 293 -32.95 20.30 12.38
N GLY A 294 -33.13 19.01 12.38
CA GLY A 294 -34.18 18.29 13.11
C GLY A 294 -33.75 17.52 14.33
N ALA A 295 -32.60 17.83 14.96
CA ALA A 295 -32.25 17.33 16.27
C ALA A 295 -32.02 18.49 17.23
N VAL A 296 -33.05 18.81 18.01
CA VAL A 296 -32.95 19.56 19.26
C VAL A 296 -32.82 18.56 20.39
#